data_28bafc99e47a384a1feb8d862cfd3c7a
#
_entry.id   28bafc99e47a384a1feb8d862cfd3c7a
#
_cell.length_a   1.000
_cell.length_b   1.000
_cell.length_c   1.000
_cell.angle_alpha   90.00
_cell.angle_beta   90.00
_cell.angle_gamma   90.00
#
_symmetry.space_group_name_H-M   'P 1'
#
loop_
_entity.id
_entity.type
_entity.pdbx_description
1 polymer ?
#
loop_
_entity_poly.entity_id
_entity_poly.type
_entity_poly.pdbx_seq_one_letter_code
_entity_poly.pdbx_strand_id
1 'polypeptide(L)'
;MTRYLFDNTGVQTENRFHSLEACYDPFSRRQLARTGLAPGWRCLEVGGGGGSLGDWLGEQVGPGGEVTITDLDPRWTIRHRPPHVRVLRHDIVSEPLPTDGYDLVHARLVLLHIPERLAVLDRLVAALRPGGALVLEEFDCTWQPVLAAPDGGSAALYERVQAALLAQLEKRGADCLWGRKVFAAMADAGLTDLAATTYAESWTGGGTGVGLHHANARQVAEGLREEGVTEDELARYHALLADPEFTVNSLPLISVTGRRPSGER
;
A
#
# COMPACT_ATOMS: atom_id res chain seq x y z
N MET A 1 -4.36 4.53 -20.82
CA MET A 1 -3.48 3.41 -20.44
C MET A 1 -3.27 3.51 -18.95
N THR A 2 -3.62 2.50 -18.17
CA THR A 2 -3.35 2.46 -16.73
C THR A 2 -1.85 2.54 -16.50
N ARG A 3 -1.39 3.53 -15.75
CA ARG A 3 0.04 3.70 -15.39
C ARG A 3 0.49 2.71 -14.31
N TYR A 4 -0.46 2.06 -13.63
CA TYR A 4 -0.17 1.10 -12.56
C TYR A 4 0.54 -0.14 -13.11
N LEU A 5 1.63 -0.54 -12.43
CA LEU A 5 2.50 -1.62 -12.90
C LEU A 5 1.86 -3.00 -12.74
N PHE A 6 1.19 -3.24 -11.61
CA PHE A 6 0.67 -4.55 -11.28
C PHE A 6 -0.75 -4.73 -11.80
N ASP A 7 -0.91 -5.67 -12.75
CA ASP A 7 -2.22 -5.98 -13.31
C ASP A 7 -3.11 -6.73 -12.29
N ASN A 8 -4.22 -6.11 -11.90
CA ASN A 8 -5.19 -6.74 -11.01
C ASN A 8 -6.05 -7.82 -11.71
N THR A 9 -5.85 -8.06 -13.01
CA THR A 9 -6.51 -9.16 -13.75
C THR A 9 -5.73 -10.46 -13.65
N GLY A 10 -4.46 -10.41 -13.25
CA GLY A 10 -3.54 -11.54 -13.28
C GLY A 10 -3.81 -12.58 -12.18
N VAL A 11 -3.44 -13.84 -12.45
CA VAL A 11 -3.57 -14.97 -11.51
C VAL A 11 -2.79 -14.73 -10.19
N GLN A 12 -1.73 -13.93 -10.24
CA GLN A 12 -0.89 -13.65 -9.07
C GLN A 12 -1.46 -12.56 -8.14
N THR A 13 -2.54 -11.89 -8.53
CA THR A 13 -3.12 -10.76 -7.77
C THR A 13 -3.63 -11.19 -6.41
N GLU A 14 -4.32 -12.33 -6.34
CA GLU A 14 -4.82 -12.89 -5.08
C GLU A 14 -3.68 -13.17 -4.10
N ASN A 15 -2.61 -13.84 -4.57
CA ASN A 15 -1.42 -14.13 -3.76
C ASN A 15 -0.73 -12.84 -3.28
N ARG A 16 -0.66 -11.83 -4.15
CA ARG A 16 -0.09 -10.54 -3.82
C ARG A 16 -0.89 -9.84 -2.71
N PHE A 17 -2.21 -9.76 -2.83
CA PHE A 17 -3.06 -9.19 -1.79
C PHE A 17 -2.98 -9.98 -0.50
N HIS A 18 -3.05 -11.32 -0.57
CA HIS A 18 -2.91 -12.17 0.62
C HIS A 18 -1.61 -11.89 1.39
N SER A 19 -0.47 -11.82 0.69
CA SER A 19 0.81 -11.51 1.33
C SER A 19 0.84 -10.11 1.94
N LEU A 20 0.33 -9.09 1.23
CA LEU A 20 0.25 -7.71 1.73
C LEU A 20 -0.62 -7.62 2.99
N GLU A 21 -1.80 -8.22 2.95
CA GLU A 21 -2.76 -8.22 4.06
C GLU A 21 -2.19 -8.96 5.27
N ALA A 22 -1.65 -10.17 5.08
CA ALA A 22 -1.09 -10.96 6.16
C ALA A 22 0.08 -10.26 6.87
N CYS A 23 0.97 -9.60 6.12
CA CYS A 23 2.16 -8.97 6.67
C CYS A 23 1.88 -7.59 7.28
N TYR A 24 1.01 -6.79 6.67
CA TYR A 24 0.89 -5.37 7.04
C TYR A 24 -0.41 -4.99 7.72
N ASP A 25 -1.51 -5.74 7.58
CA ASP A 25 -2.78 -5.41 8.23
C ASP A 25 -2.68 -5.27 9.75
N PRO A 26 -1.97 -6.15 10.50
CA PRO A 26 -1.85 -6.00 11.94
C PRO A 26 -1.21 -4.67 12.35
N PHE A 27 -0.27 -4.18 11.54
CA PHE A 27 0.35 -2.87 11.75
C PHE A 27 -0.62 -1.73 11.38
N SER A 28 -1.22 -1.76 10.20
CA SER A 28 -2.17 -0.75 9.72
C SER A 28 -3.35 -0.57 10.68
N ARG A 29 -3.95 -1.67 11.15
CA ARG A 29 -5.06 -1.64 12.14
C ARG A 29 -4.66 -0.92 13.42
N ARG A 30 -3.43 -1.13 13.92
CA ARG A 30 -2.92 -0.40 15.10
C ARG A 30 -2.76 1.09 14.84
N GLN A 31 -2.30 1.50 13.65
CA GLN A 31 -2.16 2.92 13.31
C GLN A 31 -3.53 3.58 13.15
N LEU A 32 -4.46 2.93 12.47
CA LEU A 32 -5.83 3.39 12.32
C LEU A 32 -6.55 3.55 13.67
N ALA A 33 -6.39 2.58 14.58
CA ALA A 33 -6.97 2.67 15.92
C ALA A 33 -6.44 3.87 16.73
N ARG A 34 -5.18 4.27 16.54
CA ARG A 34 -4.57 5.44 17.21
C ARG A 34 -5.19 6.78 16.80
N THR A 35 -5.93 6.84 15.69
CA THR A 35 -6.64 8.05 15.28
C THR A 35 -7.83 8.39 16.17
N GLY A 36 -8.23 7.47 17.07
CA GLY A 36 -9.45 7.59 17.85
C GLY A 36 -10.68 7.05 17.12
N LEU A 37 -10.46 6.22 16.08
CA LEU A 37 -11.52 5.52 15.33
C LEU A 37 -12.59 4.97 16.28
N ALA A 38 -13.86 5.33 16.02
CA ALA A 38 -14.96 5.04 16.92
C ALA A 38 -16.24 4.63 16.15
N PRO A 39 -17.19 3.95 16.81
CA PRO A 39 -18.50 3.70 16.25
C PRO A 39 -19.19 4.96 15.73
N GLY A 40 -19.86 4.85 14.60
CA GLY A 40 -20.57 5.96 13.96
C GLY A 40 -19.72 6.83 13.04
N TRP A 41 -18.40 6.57 12.92
CA TRP A 41 -17.55 7.34 12.02
C TRP A 41 -17.83 7.03 10.56
N ARG A 42 -17.57 8.02 9.70
CA ARG A 42 -17.56 7.90 8.24
C ARG A 42 -16.11 7.79 7.76
N CYS A 43 -15.78 6.64 7.19
CA CYS A 43 -14.42 6.31 6.75
C CYS A 43 -14.34 6.17 5.23
N LEU A 44 -13.23 6.62 4.65
CA LEU A 44 -12.85 6.38 3.26
C LEU A 44 -11.58 5.53 3.21
N GLU A 45 -11.66 4.41 2.53
CA GLU A 45 -10.51 3.57 2.16
C GLU A 45 -10.23 3.76 0.67
N VAL A 46 -9.06 4.29 0.32
CA VAL A 46 -8.64 4.52 -1.06
C VAL A 46 -7.67 3.43 -1.50
N GLY A 47 -7.94 2.80 -2.65
CA GLY A 47 -7.14 1.67 -3.14
C GLY A 47 -7.36 0.42 -2.30
N GLY A 48 -8.62 0.02 -2.12
CA GLY A 48 -9.02 -1.06 -1.21
C GLY A 48 -8.39 -2.43 -1.48
N GLY A 49 -7.88 -2.68 -2.69
CA GLY A 49 -7.21 -3.93 -3.05
C GLY A 49 -8.07 -5.17 -2.76
N GLY A 50 -7.63 -6.05 -1.85
CA GLY A 50 -8.39 -7.21 -1.38
C GLY A 50 -9.53 -6.87 -0.42
N GLY A 51 -9.54 -5.67 0.16
CA GLY A 51 -10.63 -5.12 0.99
C GLY A 51 -10.57 -5.45 2.48
N SER A 52 -9.50 -6.05 2.97
CA SER A 52 -9.35 -6.49 4.36
C SER A 52 -9.43 -5.34 5.38
N LEU A 53 -8.79 -4.19 5.07
CA LEU A 53 -8.86 -3.01 5.95
C LEU A 53 -10.22 -2.33 5.90
N GLY A 54 -10.84 -2.24 4.72
CA GLY A 54 -12.19 -1.70 4.61
C GLY A 54 -13.24 -2.51 5.37
N ASP A 55 -13.12 -3.86 5.37
CA ASP A 55 -13.96 -4.74 6.17
C ASP A 55 -13.74 -4.51 7.66
N TRP A 56 -12.47 -4.45 8.09
CA TRP A 56 -12.13 -4.17 9.48
C TRP A 56 -12.64 -2.79 9.93
N LEU A 57 -12.49 -1.75 9.09
CA LEU A 57 -13.09 -0.44 9.37
C LEU A 57 -14.60 -0.53 9.57
N GLY A 58 -15.30 -1.31 8.72
CA GLY A 58 -16.73 -1.57 8.84
C GLY A 58 -17.12 -2.18 10.19
N GLU A 59 -16.32 -3.14 10.69
CA GLU A 59 -16.51 -3.72 12.03
C GLU A 59 -16.34 -2.68 13.13
N GLN A 60 -15.33 -1.78 13.00
CA GLN A 60 -15.04 -0.77 14.03
C GLN A 60 -16.11 0.32 14.10
N VAL A 61 -16.59 0.81 12.95
CA VAL A 61 -17.59 1.88 12.92
C VAL A 61 -19.01 1.38 13.19
N GLY A 62 -19.27 0.10 12.91
CA GLY A 62 -20.56 -0.53 13.13
C GLY A 62 -21.69 0.05 12.29
N PRO A 63 -22.94 -0.40 12.49
CA PRO A 63 -24.08 -0.03 11.66
C PRO A 63 -24.53 1.43 11.76
N GLY A 64 -24.03 2.16 12.74
CA GLY A 64 -24.23 3.61 12.87
C GLY A 64 -23.23 4.45 12.11
N GLY A 65 -22.16 3.85 11.58
CA GLY A 65 -21.15 4.49 10.77
C GLY A 65 -21.29 4.17 9.28
N GLU A 66 -20.30 4.57 8.50
CA GLU A 66 -20.24 4.29 7.06
C GLU A 66 -18.78 4.09 6.62
N VAL A 67 -18.53 3.08 5.79
CA VAL A 67 -17.24 2.91 5.12
C VAL A 67 -17.44 2.91 3.61
N THR A 68 -16.72 3.79 2.94
CA THR A 68 -16.61 3.79 1.48
C THR A 68 -15.24 3.25 1.10
N ILE A 69 -15.20 2.15 0.37
CA ILE A 69 -13.98 1.56 -0.18
C ILE A 69 -13.94 1.92 -1.66
N THR A 70 -12.85 2.51 -2.11
CA THR A 70 -12.67 2.88 -3.53
C THR A 70 -11.48 2.15 -4.12
N ASP A 71 -11.58 1.77 -5.39
CA ASP A 71 -10.48 1.20 -6.17
C ASP A 71 -10.71 1.46 -7.67
N LEU A 72 -9.64 1.53 -8.46
CA LEU A 72 -9.73 1.56 -9.93
C LEU A 72 -10.36 0.30 -10.50
N ASP A 73 -10.04 -0.84 -9.88
CA ASP A 73 -10.54 -2.15 -10.23
C ASP A 73 -10.98 -2.93 -8.98
N PRO A 74 -12.21 -2.74 -8.52
CA PRO A 74 -12.68 -3.29 -7.25
C PRO A 74 -13.05 -4.78 -7.32
N ARG A 75 -12.72 -5.52 -8.39
CA ARG A 75 -13.12 -6.93 -8.56
C ARG A 75 -12.76 -7.83 -7.38
N TRP A 76 -11.61 -7.57 -6.74
CA TRP A 76 -11.15 -8.33 -5.57
C TRP A 76 -11.76 -7.85 -4.27
N THR A 77 -12.26 -6.61 -4.27
CA THR A 77 -12.94 -6.00 -3.13
C THR A 77 -14.43 -6.32 -3.13
N ILE A 78 -15.06 -6.54 -4.32
CA ILE A 78 -16.51 -6.80 -4.43
C ILE A 78 -16.85 -8.17 -3.85
N ARG A 79 -17.54 -8.17 -2.71
CA ARG A 79 -18.13 -9.32 -2.04
C ARG A 79 -19.32 -8.88 -1.19
N HIS A 80 -20.09 -9.82 -0.64
CA HIS A 80 -21.19 -9.46 0.26
C HIS A 80 -20.67 -8.76 1.51
N ARG A 81 -21.21 -7.58 1.83
CA ARG A 81 -20.88 -6.76 2.98
C ARG A 81 -22.13 -6.19 3.65
N PRO A 82 -22.03 -5.77 4.93
CA PRO A 82 -23.10 -5.04 5.59
C PRO A 82 -23.45 -3.75 4.82
N PRO A 83 -24.70 -3.27 4.89
CA PRO A 83 -25.17 -2.11 4.12
C PRO A 83 -24.39 -0.80 4.36
N HIS A 84 -23.71 -0.66 5.51
CA HIS A 84 -22.90 0.48 5.87
C HIS A 84 -21.48 0.44 5.28
N VAL A 85 -21.09 -0.64 4.56
CA VAL A 85 -19.82 -0.77 3.87
C VAL A 85 -20.09 -0.83 2.36
N ARG A 86 -19.65 0.20 1.63
CA ARG A 86 -19.85 0.32 0.18
C ARG A 86 -18.53 0.22 -0.56
N VAL A 87 -18.56 -0.43 -1.71
CA VAL A 87 -17.42 -0.52 -2.63
C VAL A 87 -17.77 0.22 -3.91
N LEU A 88 -16.90 1.12 -4.32
CA LEU A 88 -17.06 1.92 -5.51
C LEU A 88 -15.84 1.78 -6.44
N ARG A 89 -16.10 1.62 -7.74
CA ARG A 89 -15.07 1.88 -8.72
C ARG A 89 -14.86 3.39 -8.80
N HIS A 90 -13.63 3.85 -8.54
CA HIS A 90 -13.31 5.28 -8.48
C HIS A 90 -11.85 5.52 -8.85
N ASP A 91 -11.60 6.48 -9.73
CA ASP A 91 -10.26 6.97 -10.05
C ASP A 91 -9.97 8.22 -9.20
N ILE A 92 -9.17 8.05 -8.17
CA ILE A 92 -8.79 9.12 -7.25
C ILE A 92 -8.06 10.28 -7.95
N VAL A 93 -7.46 10.04 -9.13
CA VAL A 93 -6.75 11.07 -9.89
C VAL A 93 -7.72 11.97 -10.66
N SER A 94 -8.76 11.40 -11.26
CA SER A 94 -9.63 12.12 -12.18
C SER A 94 -11.04 12.42 -11.64
N GLU A 95 -11.52 11.63 -10.67
CA GLU A 95 -12.87 11.76 -10.14
C GLU A 95 -12.88 12.51 -8.80
N PRO A 96 -13.90 13.37 -8.54
CA PRO A 96 -13.99 14.14 -7.31
C PRO A 96 -14.41 13.27 -6.12
N LEU A 97 -13.91 13.62 -4.94
CA LEU A 97 -14.43 13.14 -3.65
C LEU A 97 -15.38 14.18 -3.04
N PRO A 98 -16.32 13.75 -2.18
CA PRO A 98 -17.06 14.68 -1.32
C PRO A 98 -16.10 15.48 -0.43
N THR A 99 -16.32 16.78 -0.27
CA THR A 99 -15.59 17.62 0.69
C THR A 99 -16.23 17.52 2.07
N ASP A 100 -15.42 17.65 3.12
CA ASP A 100 -15.86 17.64 4.53
C ASP A 100 -16.70 16.41 4.92
N GLY A 101 -16.47 15.29 4.22
CA GLY A 101 -17.33 14.12 4.28
C GLY A 101 -16.92 13.06 5.30
N TYR A 102 -15.64 12.99 5.64
CA TYR A 102 -15.09 11.83 6.35
C TYR A 102 -14.42 12.19 7.67
N ASP A 103 -14.61 11.33 8.68
CA ASP A 103 -13.90 11.35 9.95
C ASP A 103 -12.47 10.80 9.81
N LEU A 104 -12.32 9.80 8.94
CA LEU A 104 -11.05 9.13 8.63
C LEU A 104 -10.93 8.88 7.13
N VAL A 105 -9.80 9.24 6.57
CA VAL A 105 -9.38 8.83 5.22
C VAL A 105 -8.11 8.00 5.36
N HIS A 106 -8.07 6.84 4.72
CA HIS A 106 -6.92 5.96 4.68
C HIS A 106 -6.55 5.61 3.24
N ALA A 107 -5.26 5.52 2.97
CA ALA A 107 -4.72 4.94 1.75
C ALA A 107 -3.41 4.21 2.06
N ARG A 108 -3.29 2.97 1.57
CA ARG A 108 -2.07 2.17 1.69
C ARG A 108 -1.54 1.77 0.33
N LEU A 109 -0.28 2.15 0.03
CA LEU A 109 0.44 1.82 -1.20
C LEU A 109 -0.30 2.30 -2.46
N VAL A 110 -0.83 3.51 -2.40
CA VAL A 110 -1.57 4.14 -3.50
C VAL A 110 -0.78 5.30 -4.10
N LEU A 111 -0.41 6.28 -3.28
CA LEU A 111 0.17 7.55 -3.77
C LEU A 111 1.56 7.35 -4.36
N LEU A 112 2.32 6.37 -3.89
CA LEU A 112 3.62 6.03 -4.46
C LEU A 112 3.54 5.75 -5.98
N HIS A 113 2.42 5.17 -6.45
CA HIS A 113 2.21 4.82 -7.86
C HIS A 113 1.70 5.97 -8.73
N ILE A 114 1.24 7.07 -8.13
CA ILE A 114 0.53 8.16 -8.80
C ILE A 114 1.48 9.34 -9.04
N PRO A 115 1.78 9.73 -10.30
CA PRO A 115 2.58 10.93 -10.58
C PRO A 115 1.95 12.20 -9.99
N GLU A 116 0.61 12.33 -10.04
CA GLU A 116 -0.19 13.45 -9.54
C GLU A 116 -0.42 13.39 -8.02
N ARG A 117 0.44 12.67 -7.27
CA ARG A 117 0.26 12.33 -5.83
C ARG A 117 0.01 13.51 -4.91
N LEU A 118 0.60 14.68 -5.17
CA LEU A 118 0.36 15.87 -4.35
C LEU A 118 -1.05 16.42 -4.57
N ALA A 119 -1.55 16.48 -5.80
CA ALA A 119 -2.91 16.88 -6.07
C ALA A 119 -3.95 15.89 -5.50
N VAL A 120 -3.60 14.58 -5.49
CA VAL A 120 -4.40 13.57 -4.82
C VAL A 120 -4.39 13.78 -3.31
N LEU A 121 -3.24 14.08 -2.70
CA LEU A 121 -3.14 14.39 -1.27
C LEU A 121 -4.05 15.56 -0.89
N ASP A 122 -4.04 16.66 -1.67
CA ASP A 122 -4.92 17.82 -1.43
C ASP A 122 -6.41 17.42 -1.46
N ARG A 123 -6.80 16.52 -2.36
CA ARG A 123 -8.18 15.99 -2.43
C ARG A 123 -8.54 15.15 -1.21
N LEU A 124 -7.59 14.32 -0.72
CA LEU A 124 -7.80 13.52 0.50
C LEU A 124 -7.97 14.41 1.73
N VAL A 125 -7.17 15.48 1.83
CA VAL A 125 -7.30 16.47 2.90
C VAL A 125 -8.63 17.21 2.82
N ALA A 126 -9.06 17.63 1.61
CA ALA A 126 -10.34 18.30 1.42
C ALA A 126 -11.54 17.38 1.72
N ALA A 127 -11.41 16.08 1.56
CA ALA A 127 -12.45 15.10 1.86
C ALA A 127 -12.67 14.89 3.38
N LEU A 128 -11.67 15.20 4.21
CA LEU A 128 -11.80 15.15 5.67
C LEU A 128 -12.69 16.28 6.19
N ARG A 129 -13.53 16.00 7.17
CA ARG A 129 -14.14 17.05 7.98
C ARG A 129 -13.09 17.79 8.81
N PRO A 130 -13.35 19.03 9.28
CA PRO A 130 -12.49 19.67 10.29
C PRO A 130 -12.28 18.74 11.51
N GLY A 131 -11.03 18.54 11.92
CA GLY A 131 -10.62 17.59 12.97
C GLY A 131 -10.54 16.13 12.54
N GLY A 132 -10.90 15.80 11.29
CA GLY A 132 -10.78 14.45 10.73
C GLY A 132 -9.32 14.02 10.56
N ALA A 133 -9.07 12.70 10.52
CA ALA A 133 -7.75 12.12 10.44
C ALA A 133 -7.44 11.59 9.03
N LEU A 134 -6.21 11.84 8.53
CA LEU A 134 -5.63 11.18 7.37
C LEU A 134 -4.56 10.19 7.84
N VAL A 135 -4.60 8.97 7.32
CA VAL A 135 -3.54 7.99 7.50
C VAL A 135 -3.05 7.56 6.11
N LEU A 136 -1.79 7.85 5.81
CA LEU A 136 -1.12 7.39 4.61
C LEU A 136 -0.03 6.40 4.97
N GLU A 137 -0.04 5.25 4.29
CA GLU A 137 0.90 4.16 4.51
C GLU A 137 1.60 3.82 3.20
N GLU A 138 2.90 4.13 3.11
CA GLU A 138 3.65 4.03 1.88
C GLU A 138 5.01 3.36 2.10
N PHE A 139 5.48 2.63 1.09
CA PHE A 139 6.79 2.00 1.18
C PHE A 139 7.96 2.97 0.96
N ASP A 140 9.04 2.70 1.71
CA ASP A 140 10.38 2.92 1.19
C ASP A 140 10.78 1.67 0.40
N CYS A 141 10.74 1.76 -0.92
CA CYS A 141 11.04 0.61 -1.77
C CYS A 141 12.54 0.32 -1.91
N THR A 142 13.41 1.18 -1.36
CA THR A 142 14.85 1.11 -1.60
C THR A 142 15.63 0.41 -0.48
N TRP A 143 14.99 0.13 0.65
CA TRP A 143 15.65 -0.47 1.80
C TRP A 143 15.12 -1.88 2.07
N GLN A 144 15.83 -2.87 1.55
CA GLN A 144 15.52 -4.30 1.70
C GLN A 144 16.82 -5.11 1.82
N PRO A 145 17.58 -4.97 2.93
CA PRO A 145 18.81 -5.70 3.07
C PRO A 145 18.56 -7.22 3.14
N VAL A 146 19.36 -7.99 2.42
CA VAL A 146 19.47 -9.44 2.62
C VAL A 146 20.17 -9.67 3.96
N LEU A 147 19.53 -10.41 4.85
CA LEU A 147 20.01 -10.70 6.20
C LEU A 147 20.77 -12.02 6.25
N ALA A 148 20.35 -13.01 5.45
CA ALA A 148 21.02 -14.28 5.26
C ALA A 148 20.79 -14.78 3.83
N ALA A 149 21.76 -15.48 3.28
CA ALA A 149 21.68 -16.11 1.96
C ALA A 149 22.50 -17.40 1.95
N PRO A 150 22.06 -18.44 1.19
CA PRO A 150 22.77 -19.71 1.11
C PRO A 150 24.17 -19.60 0.48
N ASP A 151 24.40 -18.59 -0.34
CA ASP A 151 25.71 -18.28 -0.94
C ASP A 151 25.83 -16.78 -1.29
N GLY A 152 27.06 -16.34 -1.58
CA GLY A 152 27.33 -14.93 -1.91
C GLY A 152 26.72 -14.45 -3.24
N GLY A 153 26.39 -15.34 -4.16
CA GLY A 153 25.75 -15.00 -5.43
C GLY A 153 24.25 -14.77 -5.28
N SER A 154 23.62 -15.40 -4.29
CA SER A 154 22.19 -15.33 -4.02
C SER A 154 21.75 -13.93 -3.58
N ALA A 155 22.52 -13.26 -2.72
CA ALA A 155 22.22 -11.89 -2.31
C ALA A 155 22.29 -10.92 -3.52
N ALA A 156 23.33 -11.03 -4.33
CA ALA A 156 23.50 -10.21 -5.55
C ALA A 156 22.38 -10.46 -6.57
N LEU A 157 21.93 -11.70 -6.71
CA LEU A 157 20.78 -12.05 -7.56
C LEU A 157 19.49 -11.37 -7.07
N TYR A 158 19.22 -11.44 -5.76
CA TYR A 158 18.06 -10.79 -5.18
C TYR A 158 18.09 -9.28 -5.45
N GLU A 159 19.19 -8.62 -5.13
CA GLU A 159 19.36 -7.17 -5.32
C GLU A 159 19.19 -6.76 -6.79
N ARG A 160 19.74 -7.54 -7.71
CA ARG A 160 19.59 -7.31 -9.16
C ARG A 160 18.13 -7.36 -9.61
N VAL A 161 17.37 -8.37 -9.18
CA VAL A 161 15.95 -8.51 -9.56
C VAL A 161 15.12 -7.37 -8.92
N GLN A 162 15.41 -6.99 -7.66
CA GLN A 162 14.75 -5.87 -7.03
C GLN A 162 15.07 -4.54 -7.74
N ALA A 163 16.32 -4.30 -8.13
CA ALA A 163 16.68 -3.11 -8.90
C ALA A 163 15.92 -3.02 -10.23
N ALA A 164 15.77 -4.14 -10.94
CA ALA A 164 14.99 -4.21 -12.17
C ALA A 164 13.49 -3.92 -11.92
N LEU A 165 12.93 -4.43 -10.81
CA LEU A 165 11.55 -4.13 -10.42
C LEU A 165 11.34 -2.63 -10.12
N LEU A 166 12.27 -2.01 -9.37
CA LEU A 166 12.21 -0.57 -9.09
C LEU A 166 12.29 0.26 -10.37
N ALA A 167 13.16 -0.10 -11.30
CA ALA A 167 13.25 0.56 -12.61
C ALA A 167 11.92 0.49 -13.38
N GLN A 168 11.21 -0.65 -13.35
CA GLN A 168 9.89 -0.78 -13.97
C GLN A 168 8.83 0.08 -13.28
N LEU A 169 8.87 0.22 -11.95
CA LEU A 169 7.98 1.12 -11.20
C LEU A 169 8.22 2.58 -11.60
N GLU A 170 9.48 3.03 -11.59
CA GLU A 170 9.86 4.40 -11.91
C GLU A 170 9.52 4.77 -13.36
N LYS A 171 9.73 3.89 -14.33
CA LYS A 171 9.29 4.09 -15.74
C LYS A 171 7.79 4.35 -15.87
N ARG A 172 6.98 3.92 -14.90
CA ARG A 172 5.54 4.16 -14.85
C ARG A 172 5.14 5.34 -13.97
N GLY A 173 6.12 6.09 -13.45
CA GLY A 173 5.93 7.31 -12.67
C GLY A 173 5.77 7.09 -11.18
N ALA A 174 6.05 5.88 -10.68
CA ALA A 174 6.10 5.64 -9.25
C ALA A 174 7.28 6.40 -8.60
N ASP A 175 7.10 6.83 -7.36
CA ASP A 175 8.16 7.38 -6.53
C ASP A 175 8.53 6.34 -5.46
N CYS A 176 9.58 5.56 -5.74
CA CYS A 176 10.03 4.48 -4.86
C CYS A 176 10.53 4.96 -3.48
N LEU A 177 10.72 6.28 -3.30
CA LEU A 177 11.09 6.93 -2.03
C LEU A 177 9.91 7.68 -1.39
N TRP A 178 8.69 7.52 -1.91
CA TRP A 178 7.54 8.29 -1.46
C TRP A 178 7.28 8.14 0.04
N GLY A 179 7.42 6.94 0.60
CA GLY A 179 7.26 6.72 2.03
C GLY A 179 8.08 7.66 2.91
N ARG A 180 9.30 8.04 2.49
CA ARG A 180 10.15 9.01 3.20
C ARG A 180 9.65 10.45 3.09
N LYS A 181 8.81 10.75 2.09
CA LYS A 181 8.36 12.11 1.76
C LYS A 181 6.98 12.42 2.33
N VAL A 182 6.19 11.39 2.67
CA VAL A 182 4.78 11.53 3.08
C VAL A 182 4.63 12.49 4.26
N PHE A 183 5.49 12.42 5.28
CA PHE A 183 5.40 13.28 6.46
C PHE A 183 5.50 14.77 6.09
N ALA A 184 6.51 15.14 5.31
CA ALA A 184 6.67 16.52 4.85
C ALA A 184 5.53 16.96 3.94
N ALA A 185 5.11 16.08 3.01
CA ALA A 185 4.01 16.38 2.11
C ALA A 185 2.68 16.62 2.86
N MET A 186 2.40 15.84 3.91
CA MET A 186 1.21 16.03 4.75
C MET A 186 1.29 17.34 5.56
N ALA A 187 2.49 17.71 6.04
CA ALA A 187 2.71 19.00 6.70
C ALA A 187 2.47 20.18 5.73
N ASP A 188 3.04 20.09 4.53
CA ASP A 188 2.88 21.11 3.48
C ASP A 188 1.42 21.24 3.02
N ALA A 189 0.65 20.15 3.06
CA ALA A 189 -0.80 20.14 2.80
C ALA A 189 -1.65 20.69 3.97
N GLY A 190 -1.02 21.20 5.04
CA GLY A 190 -1.67 21.90 6.14
C GLY A 190 -2.25 20.99 7.23
N LEU A 191 -1.86 19.71 7.28
CA LEU A 191 -2.25 18.83 8.37
C LEU A 191 -1.44 19.11 9.64
N THR A 192 -2.06 18.93 10.79
CA THR A 192 -1.47 19.06 12.13
C THR A 192 -1.41 17.72 12.85
N ASP A 193 -0.84 17.70 14.06
CA ASP A 193 -0.72 16.49 14.90
C ASP A 193 -0.09 15.31 14.16
N LEU A 194 0.94 15.63 13.35
CA LEU A 194 1.61 14.64 12.53
C LEU A 194 2.44 13.68 13.37
N ALA A 195 2.28 12.39 13.10
CA ALA A 195 3.10 11.33 13.67
C ALA A 195 3.45 10.29 12.59
N ALA A 196 4.68 9.80 12.63
CA ALA A 196 5.13 8.74 11.72
C ALA A 196 5.60 7.52 12.51
N THR A 197 5.29 6.34 11.99
CA THR A 197 5.78 5.06 12.51
C THR A 197 6.22 4.19 11.33
N THR A 198 7.41 3.61 11.42
CA THR A 198 7.92 2.69 10.41
C THR A 198 7.85 1.26 10.92
N TYR A 199 7.38 0.35 10.09
CA TYR A 199 7.33 -1.08 10.35
C TYR A 199 8.14 -1.83 9.31
N ALA A 200 8.99 -2.73 9.79
CA ALA A 200 9.72 -3.70 8.98
C ALA A 200 10.02 -4.93 9.83
N GLU A 201 10.09 -6.09 9.19
CA GLU A 201 10.40 -7.37 9.83
C GLU A 201 11.25 -8.26 8.91
N SER A 202 11.85 -9.32 9.45
CA SER A 202 12.57 -10.29 8.64
C SER A 202 11.58 -11.28 7.99
N TRP A 203 11.79 -11.57 6.70
CA TRP A 203 11.05 -12.56 5.94
C TRP A 203 11.97 -13.69 5.50
N THR A 204 11.68 -14.91 5.97
CA THR A 204 12.41 -16.11 5.59
C THR A 204 11.80 -16.77 4.35
N GLY A 205 12.62 -17.36 3.52
CA GLY A 205 12.23 -18.07 2.30
C GLY A 205 11.17 -19.14 2.59
N GLY A 206 10.22 -19.30 1.67
CA GLY A 206 9.04 -20.13 1.83
C GLY A 206 7.94 -19.52 2.70
N GLY A 207 8.19 -18.41 3.41
CA GLY A 207 7.21 -17.73 4.24
C GLY A 207 6.25 -16.82 3.47
N THR A 208 5.19 -16.37 4.13
CA THR A 208 4.15 -15.52 3.51
C THR A 208 4.70 -14.19 3.00
N GLY A 209 5.66 -13.57 3.72
CA GLY A 209 6.23 -12.28 3.34
C GLY A 209 6.96 -12.32 2.01
N VAL A 210 7.83 -13.31 1.80
CA VAL A 210 8.53 -13.48 0.51
C VAL A 210 7.58 -13.86 -0.63
N GLY A 211 6.38 -14.33 -0.32
CA GLY A 211 5.30 -14.54 -1.28
C GLY A 211 4.92 -13.27 -2.06
N LEU A 212 5.08 -12.09 -1.43
CA LEU A 212 4.89 -10.80 -2.10
C LEU A 212 5.92 -10.61 -3.22
N HIS A 213 7.20 -10.91 -2.97
CA HIS A 213 8.26 -10.83 -3.98
C HIS A 213 8.03 -11.82 -5.11
N HIS A 214 7.58 -13.04 -4.79
CA HIS A 214 7.20 -14.03 -5.79
C HIS A 214 6.09 -13.52 -6.71
N ALA A 215 5.00 -13.01 -6.13
CA ALA A 215 3.85 -12.52 -6.88
C ALA A 215 4.22 -11.32 -7.76
N ASN A 216 4.97 -10.35 -7.18
CA ASN A 216 5.43 -9.18 -7.91
C ASN A 216 6.30 -9.56 -9.11
N ALA A 217 7.34 -10.38 -8.92
CA ALA A 217 8.25 -10.78 -10.00
C ALA A 217 7.52 -11.54 -11.13
N ARG A 218 6.56 -12.40 -10.79
CA ARG A 218 5.75 -13.10 -11.79
C ARG A 218 4.84 -12.18 -12.58
N GLN A 219 4.20 -11.18 -11.91
CA GLN A 219 3.33 -10.23 -12.59
C GLN A 219 4.08 -9.36 -13.59
N VAL A 220 5.33 -9.04 -13.32
CA VAL A 220 6.13 -8.13 -14.16
C VAL A 220 7.29 -8.82 -14.88
N ALA A 221 7.23 -10.14 -15.02
CA ALA A 221 8.32 -10.93 -15.58
C ALA A 221 8.81 -10.43 -16.96
N GLU A 222 7.92 -9.98 -17.83
CA GLU A 222 8.28 -9.38 -19.12
C GLU A 222 9.08 -8.09 -18.92
N GLY A 223 8.62 -7.19 -18.06
CA GLY A 223 9.33 -5.95 -17.73
C GLY A 223 10.71 -6.23 -17.09
N LEU A 224 10.84 -7.28 -16.27
CA LEU A 224 12.15 -7.67 -15.71
C LEU A 224 13.11 -8.12 -16.79
N ARG A 225 12.62 -8.83 -17.83
CA ARG A 225 13.45 -9.22 -19.01
C ARG A 225 13.88 -7.99 -19.81
N GLU A 226 13.02 -7.00 -19.96
CA GLU A 226 13.38 -5.73 -20.60
C GLU A 226 14.51 -4.99 -19.83
N GLU A 227 14.59 -5.17 -18.50
CA GLU A 227 15.70 -4.68 -17.66
C GLU A 227 16.94 -5.63 -17.70
N GLY A 228 16.93 -6.65 -18.53
CA GLY A 228 18.04 -7.55 -18.73
C GLY A 228 18.13 -8.70 -17.71
N VAL A 229 17.07 -8.97 -16.93
CA VAL A 229 17.01 -10.17 -16.08
C VAL A 229 16.68 -11.38 -16.97
N THR A 230 17.55 -12.39 -16.95
CA THR A 230 17.40 -13.59 -17.77
C THR A 230 16.37 -14.57 -17.18
N GLU A 231 15.88 -15.52 -18.01
CA GLU A 231 14.99 -16.59 -17.53
C GLU A 231 15.65 -17.46 -16.46
N ASP A 232 16.96 -17.74 -16.60
CA ASP A 232 17.72 -18.49 -15.60
C ASP A 232 17.80 -17.72 -14.26
N GLU A 233 18.06 -16.42 -14.31
CA GLU A 233 18.08 -15.57 -13.12
C GLU A 233 16.69 -15.51 -12.45
N LEU A 234 15.60 -15.41 -13.23
CA LEU A 234 14.24 -15.46 -12.68
C LEU A 234 13.93 -16.82 -12.04
N ALA A 235 14.30 -17.91 -12.67
CA ALA A 235 14.12 -19.25 -12.12
C ALA A 235 14.88 -19.42 -10.80
N ARG A 236 16.15 -19.00 -10.76
CA ARG A 236 17.00 -19.03 -9.56
C ARG A 236 16.47 -18.08 -8.47
N TYR A 237 15.98 -16.89 -8.84
CA TYR A 237 15.35 -15.96 -7.91
C TYR A 237 14.11 -16.58 -7.25
N HIS A 238 13.26 -17.25 -8.02
CA HIS A 238 12.09 -17.95 -7.46
C HIS A 238 12.48 -19.13 -6.56
N ALA A 239 13.54 -19.86 -6.90
CA ALA A 239 14.08 -20.92 -6.04
C ALA A 239 14.65 -20.33 -4.73
N LEU A 240 15.38 -19.23 -4.80
CA LEU A 240 15.92 -18.52 -3.65
C LEU A 240 14.82 -18.05 -2.68
N LEU A 241 13.73 -17.49 -3.20
CA LEU A 241 12.59 -17.07 -2.38
C LEU A 241 11.88 -18.24 -1.68
N ALA A 242 12.09 -19.47 -2.11
CA ALA A 242 11.58 -20.69 -1.47
C ALA A 242 12.58 -21.32 -0.50
N ASP A 243 13.85 -20.88 -0.50
CA ASP A 243 14.92 -21.46 0.30
C ASP A 243 14.86 -20.98 1.76
N PRO A 244 14.75 -21.88 2.75
CA PRO A 244 14.69 -21.50 4.18
C PRO A 244 16.00 -20.88 4.71
N GLU A 245 17.13 -21.01 4.00
CA GLU A 245 18.39 -20.33 4.36
C GLU A 245 18.44 -18.89 3.86
N PHE A 246 17.49 -18.47 3.00
CA PHE A 246 17.35 -17.08 2.57
C PHE A 246 16.48 -16.30 3.55
N THR A 247 16.97 -15.15 3.98
CA THR A 247 16.19 -14.18 4.79
C THR A 247 16.48 -12.76 4.33
N VAL A 248 15.42 -12.00 4.11
CA VAL A 248 15.47 -10.60 3.70
C VAL A 248 14.61 -9.75 4.63
N ASN A 249 14.93 -8.48 4.79
CA ASN A 249 14.03 -7.54 5.46
C ASN A 249 12.84 -7.21 4.56
N SER A 250 11.67 -7.07 5.15
CA SER A 250 10.48 -6.57 4.43
C SER A 250 10.71 -5.15 3.91
N LEU A 251 9.89 -4.73 2.95
CA LEU A 251 9.77 -3.31 2.61
C LEU A 251 9.30 -2.53 3.86
N PRO A 252 10.03 -1.48 4.28
CA PRO A 252 9.54 -0.62 5.36
C PRO A 252 8.24 0.06 4.97
N LEU A 253 7.17 -0.22 5.72
CA LEU A 253 5.92 0.49 5.60
C LEU A 253 5.94 1.70 6.55
N ILE A 254 5.91 2.89 5.98
CA ILE A 254 5.90 4.15 6.72
C ILE A 254 4.46 4.63 6.79
N SER A 255 3.88 4.56 7.99
CA SER A 255 2.54 5.04 8.29
C SER A 255 2.65 6.45 8.88
N VAL A 256 2.03 7.41 8.22
CA VAL A 256 1.95 8.80 8.69
C VAL A 256 0.50 9.13 8.98
N THR A 257 0.24 9.61 10.18
CA THR A 257 -1.06 10.12 10.61
C THR A 257 -1.02 11.63 10.74
N GLY A 258 -2.09 12.32 10.40
CA GLY A 258 -2.25 13.76 10.62
C GLY A 258 -3.72 14.14 10.72
N ARG A 259 -4.00 15.33 11.21
CA ARG A 259 -5.37 15.85 11.34
C ARG A 259 -5.58 17.10 10.51
N ARG A 260 -6.73 17.18 9.87
CA ARG A 260 -7.18 18.44 9.30
C ARG A 260 -7.51 19.42 10.46
N PRO A 261 -6.96 20.65 10.46
CA PRO A 261 -7.27 21.62 11.51
C PRO A 261 -8.78 21.80 11.71
N SER A 262 -9.20 21.84 12.98
CA SER A 262 -10.55 22.29 13.32
C SER A 262 -10.53 23.80 13.15
N GLY A 263 -11.10 24.35 12.10
CA GLY A 263 -11.16 25.81 11.93
C GLY A 263 -11.50 26.50 13.27
N GLU A 264 -10.82 27.59 13.55
CA GLU A 264 -11.19 28.44 14.71
C GLU A 264 -12.67 28.79 14.59
N ARG A 265 -13.42 28.52 15.66
CA ARG A 265 -14.78 29.00 15.80
C ARG A 265 -14.77 30.47 16.13
#